data_3beee901ab2c9ed085b9cdccef9da106
#
_entry.id   3beee901ab2c9ed085b9cdccef9da106
#
_cell.length_a   1.000
_cell.length_b   1.000
_cell.length_c   1.000
_cell.angle_alpha   90.00
_cell.angle_beta   90.00
_cell.angle_gamma   90.00
#
_symmetry.space_group_name_H-M   'P 1'
#
loop_
_entity.id
_entity.type
_entity.pdbx_description
1 polymer ?
#
loop_
_entity_poly.entity_id
_entity_poly.type
_entity_poly.pdbx_seq_one_letter_code
_entity_poly.pdbx_strand_id
1 'polypeptide(L)'
;MARVIEISEETYQKLKDQFGEDSCKDITSFQDMVGEKFYFRTVTYHLTGRVKKVIGHIFELENAAWIADSGRFMNAIKEGKLNEVEPVGRAYINIQSVTDFFPWKHTLPEKQI
;
A
#
# COMPACT_ATOMS: atom_id res chain seq x y z
N MET A 1 -32.90 -6.96 -7.67
CA MET A 1 -32.59 -7.44 -7.50
C MET A 1 -31.49 -7.75 -7.61
N ALA A 2 -31.28 -7.89 -7.00
CA ALA A 2 -30.08 -8.24 -6.86
C ALA A 2 -29.52 -8.81 -8.00
N ARG A 3 -30.14 -9.13 -8.69
CA ARG A 3 -29.73 -9.78 -9.64
C ARG A 3 -28.99 -9.25 -10.50
N VAL A 4 -29.15 -8.21 -10.50
CA VAL A 4 -28.46 -7.63 -11.42
C VAL A 4 -27.18 -7.92 -11.17
N ILE A 5 -26.96 -7.90 -10.08
CA ILE A 5 -25.80 -8.09 -9.76
C ILE A 5 -25.32 -9.28 -10.17
N GLU A 6 -26.05 -9.89 -10.69
CA GLU A 6 -25.71 -11.01 -11.15
C GLU A 6 -24.69 -11.00 -12.04
N ILE A 7 -24.01 -10.04 -12.30
CA ILE A 7 -22.85 -10.14 -12.97
C ILE A 7 -22.19 -11.17 -12.25
N SER A 8 -21.78 -12.19 -12.81
CA SER A 8 -21.19 -13.27 -12.12
C SER A 8 -19.93 -12.80 -11.46
N GLU A 9 -19.54 -13.50 -10.48
CA GLU A 9 -18.35 -13.21 -9.75
C GLU A 9 -17.21 -13.29 -10.72
N GLU A 10 -17.23 -14.18 -11.67
CA GLU A 10 -16.26 -14.35 -12.66
C GLU A 10 -16.10 -13.09 -13.48
N THR A 11 -17.20 -12.49 -13.90
CA THR A 11 -17.13 -11.27 -14.70
C THR A 11 -16.57 -10.14 -13.85
N TYR A 12 -16.95 -10.09 -12.59
CA TYR A 12 -16.47 -9.06 -11.70
C TYR A 12 -14.96 -9.18 -11.55
N GLN A 13 -14.44 -10.38 -11.41
CA GLN A 13 -13.01 -10.59 -11.27
C GLN A 13 -12.25 -10.22 -12.54
N LYS A 14 -12.84 -10.49 -13.69
CA LYS A 14 -12.20 -10.14 -14.92
C LYS A 14 -12.11 -8.63 -15.06
N LEU A 15 -13.16 -7.92 -14.70
CA LEU A 15 -13.14 -6.48 -14.78
C LEU A 15 -12.11 -5.92 -13.80
N LYS A 16 -12.03 -6.52 -12.63
CA LYS A 16 -11.10 -6.05 -11.64
C LYS A 16 -9.68 -6.28 -12.12
N ASP A 17 -9.39 -7.41 -12.74
CA ASP A 17 -8.07 -7.69 -13.23
C ASP A 17 -7.71 -6.77 -14.40
N GLN A 18 -8.66 -6.48 -15.24
CA GLN A 18 -8.43 -5.64 -16.39
C GLN A 18 -8.10 -4.22 -15.94
N PHE A 19 -8.70 -3.76 -14.86
CA PHE A 19 -8.43 -2.45 -14.35
C PHE A 19 -7.67 -2.57 -13.03
N GLY A 20 -6.81 -3.54 -12.94
CA GLY A 20 -6.14 -3.86 -11.71
C GLY A 20 -5.37 -2.75 -11.06
N GLU A 21 -4.84 -1.88 -11.83
CA GLU A 21 -4.10 -0.82 -11.27
C GLU A 21 -5.03 0.09 -10.55
N ASP A 22 -6.29 0.10 -10.91
CA ASP A 22 -7.23 1.01 -10.33
C ASP A 22 -8.01 0.37 -9.22
N SER A 23 -7.51 -0.73 -8.68
CA SER A 23 -8.25 -1.39 -7.62
C SER A 23 -8.18 -0.60 -6.32
N CYS A 24 -7.29 0.35 -6.20
CA CYS A 24 -7.21 1.19 -5.04
C CYS A 24 -8.36 2.16 -5.09
N LYS A 25 -9.01 2.43 -3.97
CA LYS A 25 -10.12 3.35 -4.00
C LYS A 25 -9.65 4.76 -4.34
N ASP A 26 -10.56 5.56 -4.79
CA ASP A 26 -10.27 6.92 -5.20
C ASP A 26 -9.91 7.74 -3.96
N ILE A 27 -8.74 8.36 -3.95
CA ILE A 27 -8.26 9.12 -2.82
C ILE A 27 -8.36 10.59 -3.12
N THR A 28 -9.12 11.30 -2.32
CA THR A 28 -9.27 12.75 -2.49
C THR A 28 -8.81 13.50 -1.24
N SER A 29 -8.50 12.80 -0.17
CA SER A 29 -8.00 13.42 1.04
C SER A 29 -7.13 12.43 1.78
N PHE A 30 -6.35 12.90 2.75
CA PHE A 30 -5.52 11.99 3.54
C PHE A 30 -6.39 10.99 4.30
N GLN A 31 -7.58 11.41 4.71
CA GLN A 31 -8.46 10.53 5.46
C GLN A 31 -8.89 9.32 4.64
N ASP A 32 -8.96 9.47 3.33
CA ASP A 32 -9.33 8.38 2.45
C ASP A 32 -8.27 7.29 2.41
N MET A 33 -7.07 7.58 2.87
CA MET A 33 -5.99 6.60 2.87
C MET A 33 -6.06 5.66 4.07
N VAL A 34 -6.88 5.98 5.07
CA VAL A 34 -7.01 5.15 6.26
C VAL A 34 -7.54 3.78 5.87
N GLY A 35 -6.87 2.73 6.32
CA GLY A 35 -7.24 1.36 6.00
C GLY A 35 -6.55 0.81 4.77
N GLU A 36 -5.87 1.65 4.00
CA GLU A 36 -5.22 1.23 2.77
C GLU A 36 -3.73 1.01 2.99
N LYS A 37 -3.14 0.16 2.18
CA LYS A 37 -1.71 -0.17 2.27
C LYS A 37 -0.94 0.57 1.21
N PHE A 38 0.21 1.09 1.59
CA PHE A 38 1.05 1.84 0.64
C PHE A 38 2.51 1.53 0.81
N TYR A 39 3.26 1.78 -0.24
CA TYR A 39 4.72 1.77 -0.24
C TYR A 39 5.11 3.24 -0.33
N PHE A 40 5.71 3.77 0.72
CA PHE A 40 6.08 5.18 0.80
C PHE A 40 7.56 5.35 0.52
N ARG A 41 7.91 6.34 -0.25
CA ARG A 41 9.32 6.67 -0.50
C ARG A 41 9.62 8.05 0.05
N THR A 42 10.75 8.14 0.73
CA THR A 42 11.29 9.44 1.13
C THR A 42 12.65 9.56 0.45
N VAL A 43 13.34 10.66 0.68
CA VAL A 43 14.63 10.87 0.07
C VAL A 43 15.64 9.83 0.57
N THR A 44 15.55 9.41 1.81
CA THR A 44 16.57 8.57 2.41
C THR A 44 16.13 7.14 2.73
N TYR A 45 14.83 6.87 2.77
CA TYR A 45 14.38 5.53 3.11
C TYR A 45 12.98 5.26 2.57
N HIS A 46 12.57 4.00 2.61
CA HIS A 46 11.26 3.58 2.15
C HIS A 46 10.55 2.79 3.24
N LEU A 47 9.24 2.83 3.23
CA LEU A 47 8.43 2.09 4.19
C LEU A 47 7.20 1.51 3.50
N THR A 48 6.75 0.35 3.96
CA THR A 48 5.42 -0.13 3.60
C THR A 48 4.59 -0.14 4.87
N GLY A 49 3.28 -0.03 4.73
CA GLY A 49 2.41 -0.12 5.89
C GLY A 49 0.97 0.22 5.54
N ARG A 50 0.09 -0.07 6.49
CA ARG A 50 -1.32 0.29 6.35
C ARG A 50 -1.55 1.54 7.16
N VAL A 51 -2.20 2.51 6.60
CA VAL A 51 -2.49 3.75 7.31
C VAL A 51 -3.59 3.47 8.32
N LYS A 52 -3.29 3.66 9.60
CA LYS A 52 -4.27 3.44 10.65
C LYS A 52 -5.03 4.71 10.94
N LYS A 53 -4.35 5.83 10.98
CA LYS A 53 -5.01 7.12 11.16
C LYS A 53 -4.11 8.26 10.75
N VAL A 54 -4.70 9.41 10.56
CA VAL A 54 -4.01 10.62 10.17
C VAL A 54 -4.03 11.57 11.37
N ILE A 55 -2.86 12.07 11.74
CA ILE A 55 -2.75 13.00 12.86
C ILE A 55 -2.04 14.22 12.30
N GLY A 56 -2.79 15.23 11.88
CA GLY A 56 -2.20 16.42 11.26
C GLY A 56 -1.40 16.04 10.02
N HIS A 57 -0.08 16.21 10.05
CA HIS A 57 0.80 15.89 8.94
C HIS A 57 1.52 14.55 9.17
N ILE A 58 0.99 13.72 10.06
CA ILE A 58 1.62 12.44 10.38
C ILE A 58 0.64 11.32 10.05
N PHE A 59 1.13 10.28 9.38
CA PHE A 59 0.36 9.05 9.23
C PHE A 59 0.84 8.10 10.29
N GLU A 60 -0.08 7.52 11.04
CA GLU A 60 0.24 6.41 11.92
C GLU A 60 0.03 5.15 11.10
N LEU A 61 1.06 4.31 11.01
CA LEU A 61 1.00 3.09 10.22
C LEU A 61 0.99 1.87 11.14
N GLU A 62 0.27 0.85 10.71
CA GLU A 62 0.32 -0.44 11.40
C GLU A 62 0.91 -1.45 10.43
N ASN A 63 1.52 -2.48 10.98
CA ASN A 63 2.21 -3.51 10.23
C ASN A 63 3.21 -2.89 9.26
N ALA A 64 3.92 -1.89 9.74
CA ALA A 64 4.88 -1.17 8.90
C ALA A 64 6.19 -1.93 8.84
N ALA A 65 6.90 -1.74 7.74
CA ALA A 65 8.22 -2.32 7.57
C ALA A 65 9.14 -1.31 6.91
N TRP A 66 10.36 -1.26 7.38
CA TRP A 66 11.39 -0.42 6.80
C TRP A 66 12.03 -1.24 5.68
N ILE A 67 12.13 -0.64 4.50
CA ILE A 67 12.66 -1.33 3.34
C ILE A 67 14.10 -0.88 3.17
N ALA A 68 15.03 -1.76 3.54
CA ALA A 68 16.43 -1.45 3.43
C ALA A 68 16.91 -1.60 1.99
N ASP A 69 16.36 -2.56 1.27
CA ASP A 69 16.73 -2.77 -0.12
C ASP A 69 15.50 -3.32 -0.83
N SER A 70 14.95 -2.55 -1.75
CA SER A 70 13.76 -2.96 -2.47
C SER A 70 14.08 -3.87 -3.65
N GLY A 71 15.36 -3.98 -3.99
CA GLY A 71 15.73 -4.65 -5.23
C GLY A 71 15.29 -3.79 -6.39
N ARG A 72 14.88 -4.42 -7.47
CA ARG A 72 14.39 -3.65 -8.61
C ARG A 72 13.01 -3.11 -8.25
N PHE A 73 12.85 -1.80 -8.31
CA PHE A 73 11.63 -1.13 -7.86
C PHE A 73 10.38 -1.68 -8.54
N MET A 74 10.44 -1.90 -9.85
CA MET A 74 9.26 -2.40 -10.55
C MET A 74 8.86 -3.80 -10.07
N ASN A 75 9.83 -4.62 -9.69
CA ASN A 75 9.50 -5.95 -9.18
C ASN A 75 8.87 -5.82 -7.80
N ALA A 76 9.30 -4.84 -7.01
CA ALA A 76 8.70 -4.64 -5.71
C ALA A 76 7.23 -4.26 -5.87
N ILE A 77 6.94 -3.32 -6.76
CA ILE A 77 5.57 -2.84 -6.93
C ILE A 77 4.68 -3.90 -7.58
N LYS A 78 5.16 -4.54 -8.63
CA LYS A 78 4.33 -5.51 -9.34
C LYS A 78 4.19 -6.84 -8.65
N GLU A 79 5.26 -7.32 -8.05
CA GLU A 79 5.27 -8.66 -7.50
C GLU A 79 5.43 -8.74 -5.99
N GLY A 80 5.65 -7.63 -5.35
CA GLY A 80 5.84 -7.61 -3.91
C GLY A 80 7.17 -8.18 -3.46
N LYS A 81 8.17 -8.24 -4.36
CA LYS A 81 9.46 -8.80 -4.01
C LYS A 81 10.37 -7.72 -3.46
N LEU A 82 10.89 -7.96 -2.28
CA LEU A 82 11.79 -7.02 -1.61
C LEU A 82 13.02 -7.78 -1.16
N ASN A 83 14.18 -7.17 -1.25
CA ASN A 83 15.43 -7.84 -0.90
C ASN A 83 15.74 -7.79 0.59
N GLU A 84 15.61 -6.64 1.21
CA GLU A 84 15.89 -6.52 2.64
C GLU A 84 14.82 -5.68 3.31
N VAL A 85 14.16 -6.24 4.29
CA VAL A 85 13.04 -5.63 4.95
C VAL A 85 13.12 -5.86 6.44
N GLU A 86 12.79 -4.83 7.22
CA GLU A 86 12.75 -4.97 8.68
C GLU A 86 11.37 -4.53 9.16
N PRO A 87 10.51 -5.48 9.54
CA PRO A 87 9.21 -5.12 10.08
C PRO A 87 9.38 -4.38 11.41
N VAL A 88 8.68 -3.28 11.55
CA VAL A 88 8.79 -2.46 12.74
C VAL A 88 7.46 -2.32 13.49
N GLY A 89 6.38 -2.80 12.89
CA GLY A 89 5.07 -2.75 13.53
C GLY A 89 4.43 -1.40 13.39
N ARG A 90 4.37 -0.64 14.49
CA ARG A 90 3.79 0.68 14.44
C ARG A 90 4.86 1.69 14.04
N ALA A 91 4.53 2.54 13.11
CA ALA A 91 5.45 3.58 12.69
C ALA A 91 4.68 4.86 12.43
N TYR A 92 5.36 5.97 12.47
CA TYR A 92 4.77 7.26 12.18
C TYR A 92 5.61 7.91 11.10
N ILE A 93 4.96 8.38 10.05
CA ILE A 93 5.71 8.99 8.97
C ILE A 93 5.17 10.40 8.73
N ASN A 94 6.08 11.35 8.58
CA ASN A 94 5.70 12.71 8.31
C ASN A 94 5.32 12.81 6.84
N ILE A 95 4.07 13.14 6.56
CA ILE A 95 3.57 13.21 5.19
C ILE A 95 4.42 14.16 4.36
N GLN A 96 4.95 15.21 4.97
CA GLN A 96 5.73 16.19 4.24
C GLN A 96 7.09 15.68 3.81
N SER A 97 7.56 14.56 4.37
CA SER A 97 8.83 13.99 3.98
C SER A 97 8.67 12.95 2.88
N VAL A 98 7.44 12.63 2.52
CA VAL A 98 7.17 11.59 1.51
C VAL A 98 7.33 12.20 0.13
N THR A 99 8.20 11.60 -0.68
CA THR A 99 8.43 12.05 -2.04
C THR A 99 7.31 11.56 -2.95
N ASP A 100 6.99 10.29 -2.83
CA ASP A 100 5.86 9.71 -3.55
C ASP A 100 5.45 8.45 -2.82
N PHE A 101 4.31 7.89 -3.20
CA PHE A 101 3.87 6.65 -2.60
C PHE A 101 3.00 5.92 -3.61
N PHE A 102 2.88 4.60 -3.40
CA PHE A 102 2.19 3.74 -4.35
C PHE A 102 1.30 2.77 -3.61
N PRO A 103 0.15 2.40 -4.15
CA PRO A 103 -0.68 1.38 -3.51
C PRO A 103 0.11 0.08 -3.40
N TRP A 104 0.06 -0.54 -2.24
CA TRP A 104 0.75 -1.81 -2.02
C TRP A 104 -0.30 -2.90 -2.04
N LYS A 105 -0.33 -3.69 -3.12
CA LYS A 105 -1.37 -4.67 -3.32
C LYS A 105 -1.02 -6.04 -2.79
N HIS A 106 0.10 -6.14 -2.11
CA HIS A 106 0.61 -7.44 -1.66
C HIS A 106 0.48 -7.54 -0.14
N THR A 107 0.80 -8.69 0.40
CA THR A 107 0.81 -8.87 1.86
C THR A 107 1.89 -7.97 2.42
N LEU A 108 1.61 -7.32 3.53
CA LEU A 108 2.61 -6.50 4.18
C LEU A 108 3.68 -7.42 4.80
N PRO A 109 4.96 -7.05 4.70
CA PRO A 109 6.01 -7.89 5.25
C PRO A 109 5.87 -8.06 6.75
N GLU A 110 5.99 -9.29 7.21
CA GLU A 110 5.91 -9.59 8.63
C GLU A 110 7.18 -10.22 9.15
N LYS A 111 8.13 -10.52 8.29
CA LYS A 111 9.39 -11.13 8.70
C LYS A 111 10.55 -10.39 8.10
N GLN A 112 11.64 -10.35 8.85
CA GLN A 112 12.86 -9.74 8.36
C GLN A 112 13.42 -10.58 7.24
N ILE A 113 13.89 -9.94 6.22
CA ILE A 113 14.52 -10.61 5.11
C ILE A 113 15.93 -10.13 5.01
#